data_05cbceadc94067e49863c418175bf5ea
#
_entry.id   05cbceadc94067e49863c418175bf5ea
#
_cell.length_a   1.000
_cell.length_b   1.000
_cell.length_c   1.000
_cell.angle_alpha   90.00
_cell.angle_beta   90.00
_cell.angle_gamma   90.00
#
_symmetry.space_group_name_H-M   'P 1'
#
loop_
_entity.id
_entity.type
_entity.pdbx_description
1 polymer ?
#
loop_
_entity_poly.entity_id
_entity_poly.type
_entity_poly.pdbx_seq_one_letter_code
_entity_poly.pdbx_strand_id
1 'polypeptide(L)'
;MKASKALVRRIRQDLMSKTSDAEKAAIRNCERLGYKVVRQQPILTGQKMYFADIYLPDLKTIVEIDGAYHYTKCQRRKDNNRSAGIWHMGYHVVRLSNHDARDINKVKAKIKLIKRRYRK
;
A
#
# COMPACT_ATOMS: atom_id res chain seq x y z
N MET A 1 14.78 15.81 7.78
CA MET A 1 15.26 15.01 8.93
C MET A 1 15.36 13.56 8.50
N LYS A 2 16.53 12.96 8.66
CA LYS A 2 16.70 11.54 8.33
C LYS A 2 16.43 10.70 9.58
N ALA A 3 15.41 9.82 9.50
CA ALA A 3 15.19 8.84 10.54
C ALA A 3 16.34 7.81 10.50
N SER A 4 16.83 7.39 11.66
CA SER A 4 17.87 6.37 11.73
C SER A 4 17.34 5.04 11.18
N LYS A 5 18.24 4.22 10.61
CA LYS A 5 17.88 2.89 10.12
C LYS A 5 17.30 2.01 11.23
N ALA A 6 17.83 2.14 12.44
CA ALA A 6 17.34 1.38 13.59
C ALA A 6 15.91 1.77 13.96
N LEU A 7 15.60 3.06 13.95
CA LEU A 7 14.25 3.54 14.25
C LEU A 7 13.26 3.08 13.18
N VAL A 8 13.61 3.21 11.90
CA VAL A 8 12.76 2.77 10.80
C VAL A 8 12.48 1.26 10.92
N ARG A 9 13.52 0.47 11.21
CA ARG A 9 13.37 -0.97 11.39
C ARG A 9 12.41 -1.31 12.54
N ARG A 10 12.54 -0.61 13.66
CA ARG A 10 11.68 -0.81 14.82
C ARG A 10 10.22 -0.50 14.51
N ILE A 11 9.96 0.64 13.88
CA ILE A 11 8.60 1.04 13.50
C ILE A 11 8.01 0.03 12.53
N ARG A 12 8.79 -0.39 11.54
CA ARG A 12 8.34 -1.38 10.55
C ARG A 12 7.98 -2.71 11.21
N GLN A 13 8.80 -3.19 12.13
CA GLN A 13 8.52 -4.44 12.85
C GLN A 13 7.24 -4.34 13.68
N ASP A 14 7.04 -3.20 14.35
CA ASP A 14 5.83 -2.97 15.13
C ASP A 14 4.58 -2.99 14.23
N LEU A 15 4.63 -2.31 13.08
CA LEU A 15 3.53 -2.30 12.13
C LEU A 15 3.26 -3.69 11.56
N MET A 16 4.31 -4.46 11.28
CA MET A 16 4.16 -5.83 10.76
C MET A 16 3.50 -6.75 11.80
N SER A 17 3.74 -6.53 13.08
CA SER A 17 3.11 -7.33 14.13
C SER A 17 1.62 -7.03 14.27
N LYS A 18 1.16 -5.89 13.77
CA LYS A 18 -0.23 -5.45 13.82
C LYS A 18 -0.99 -5.67 12.52
N THR A 19 -0.46 -6.52 11.64
CA THR A 19 -1.08 -6.79 10.34
C THR A 19 -2.47 -7.39 10.50
N SER A 20 -3.47 -6.77 9.86
CA SER A 20 -4.85 -7.25 9.91
C SER A 20 -5.04 -8.51 9.07
N ASP A 21 -6.15 -9.23 9.30
CA ASP A 21 -6.47 -10.42 8.51
C ASP A 21 -6.70 -10.09 7.03
N ALA A 22 -7.30 -8.94 6.76
CA ALA A 22 -7.50 -8.50 5.38
C ALA A 22 -6.17 -8.21 4.68
N GLU A 23 -5.21 -7.59 5.37
CA GLU A 23 -3.87 -7.38 4.83
C GLU A 23 -3.17 -8.71 4.54
N LYS A 24 -3.26 -9.66 5.47
CA LYS A 24 -2.67 -11.00 5.27
C LYS A 24 -3.27 -11.69 4.06
N ALA A 25 -4.59 -11.57 3.87
CA ALA A 25 -5.27 -12.15 2.72
C ALA A 25 -4.81 -11.48 1.41
N ALA A 26 -4.69 -10.16 1.40
CA ALA A 26 -4.22 -9.43 0.22
C ALA A 26 -2.78 -9.82 -0.13
N ILE A 27 -1.91 -9.96 0.87
CA ILE A 27 -0.52 -10.39 0.67
C ILE A 27 -0.49 -11.77 0.02
N ARG A 28 -1.23 -12.73 0.58
CA ARG A 28 -1.31 -14.08 0.02
C ARG A 28 -1.79 -14.06 -1.42
N ASN A 29 -2.82 -13.29 -1.70
CA ASN A 29 -3.39 -13.21 -3.04
C ASN A 29 -2.42 -12.60 -4.04
N CYS A 30 -1.71 -11.55 -3.65
CA CYS A 30 -0.67 -10.97 -4.52
C CYS A 30 0.43 -11.98 -4.81
N GLU A 31 0.88 -12.70 -3.80
CA GLU A 31 1.91 -13.73 -3.96
C GLU A 31 1.44 -14.89 -4.83
N ARG A 32 0.18 -15.33 -4.65
CA ARG A 32 -0.42 -16.38 -5.48
C ARG A 32 -0.56 -15.94 -6.93
N LEU A 33 -0.71 -14.66 -7.18
CA LEU A 33 -0.75 -14.11 -8.54
C LEU A 33 0.64 -13.94 -9.15
N GLY A 34 1.70 -14.26 -8.40
CA GLY A 34 3.06 -14.23 -8.89
C GLY A 34 3.80 -12.93 -8.65
N TYR A 35 3.25 -12.03 -7.84
CA TYR A 35 3.89 -10.75 -7.54
C TYR A 35 4.80 -10.86 -6.31
N LYS A 36 5.96 -10.20 -6.40
CA LYS A 36 6.83 -10.01 -5.24
C LYS A 36 6.16 -8.98 -4.33
N VAL A 37 6.14 -9.25 -3.03
CA VAL A 37 5.49 -8.40 -2.03
C VAL A 37 6.49 -7.94 -1.00
N VAL A 38 6.52 -6.65 -0.72
CA VAL A 38 7.26 -6.07 0.40
C VAL A 38 6.23 -5.46 1.35
N ARG A 39 6.32 -5.84 2.62
CA ARG A 39 5.38 -5.38 3.65
C ARG A 39 5.93 -4.15 4.34
N GLN A 40 5.05 -3.18 4.63
CA GLN A 40 5.39 -1.97 5.37
C GLN A 40 6.62 -1.28 4.78
N GLN A 41 6.55 -1.00 3.48
CA GLN A 41 7.64 -0.35 2.76
C GLN A 41 7.71 1.14 3.14
N PRO A 42 8.86 1.62 3.64
CA PRO A 42 9.02 3.06 3.90
C PRO A 42 9.04 3.85 2.59
N ILE A 43 8.24 4.90 2.55
CA ILE A 43 8.16 5.79 1.38
C ILE A 43 8.30 7.22 1.86
N LEU A 44 9.24 7.95 1.27
CA LEU A 44 9.45 9.36 1.56
C LEU A 44 8.63 10.20 0.58
N THR A 45 7.75 11.04 1.12
CA THR A 45 6.99 12.01 0.34
C THR A 45 7.31 13.40 0.86
N GLY A 46 8.25 14.09 0.20
CA GLY A 46 8.78 15.35 0.71
C GLY A 46 9.55 15.12 2.02
N GLN A 47 9.12 15.77 3.10
CA GLN A 47 9.75 15.61 4.41
C GLN A 47 9.09 14.57 5.30
N LYS A 48 8.03 13.93 4.81
CA LYS A 48 7.29 12.95 5.59
C LYS A 48 7.62 11.54 5.14
N MET A 49 7.68 10.63 6.11
CA MET A 49 7.82 9.20 5.83
C MET A 49 6.48 8.52 6.10
N TYR A 50 6.13 7.61 5.21
CA TYR A 50 4.92 6.83 5.33
C TYR A 50 5.25 5.37 5.06
N PHE A 51 4.57 4.45 5.73
CA PHE A 51 4.78 3.01 5.54
C PHE A 51 3.65 2.44 4.72
N ALA A 52 3.96 1.97 3.50
CA ALA A 52 2.97 1.33 2.65
C ALA A 52 2.68 -0.07 3.19
N ASP A 53 1.41 -0.39 3.41
CA ASP A 53 1.01 -1.71 3.94
C ASP A 53 1.56 -2.84 3.08
N ILE A 54 1.36 -2.74 1.79
CA ILE A 54 1.80 -3.72 0.80
C ILE A 54 2.41 -2.96 -0.36
N TYR A 55 3.60 -3.37 -0.77
CA TYR A 55 4.27 -2.78 -1.91
C TYR A 55 4.66 -3.85 -2.92
N LEU A 56 4.35 -3.62 -4.18
CA LEU A 56 4.69 -4.49 -5.30
C LEU A 56 5.82 -3.83 -6.10
N PRO A 57 7.09 -4.17 -5.82
CA PRO A 57 8.23 -3.45 -6.42
C PRO A 57 8.30 -3.53 -7.93
N ASP A 58 7.91 -4.66 -8.52
CA ASP A 58 7.97 -4.83 -9.98
C ASP A 58 7.03 -3.89 -10.72
N LEU A 59 5.99 -3.40 -10.07
CA LEU A 59 5.00 -2.49 -10.65
C LEU A 59 5.05 -1.09 -10.05
N LYS A 60 5.96 -0.85 -9.10
CA LYS A 60 5.98 0.39 -8.31
C LYS A 60 4.60 0.74 -7.76
N THR A 61 3.90 -0.27 -7.27
CA THR A 61 2.51 -0.15 -6.86
C THR A 61 2.36 -0.39 -5.37
N ILE A 62 1.67 0.53 -4.71
CA ILE A 62 1.30 0.44 -3.31
C ILE A 62 -0.13 -0.10 -3.24
N VAL A 63 -0.36 -1.13 -2.43
CA VAL A 63 -1.70 -1.64 -2.19
C VAL A 63 -2.13 -1.24 -0.79
N GLU A 64 -3.20 -0.45 -0.71
CA GLU A 64 -3.78 0.02 0.55
C GLU A 64 -5.04 -0.76 0.85
N ILE A 65 -5.18 -1.19 2.09
CA ILE A 65 -6.38 -1.88 2.54
C ILE A 65 -7.24 -0.88 3.31
N ASP A 66 -8.42 -0.59 2.77
CA ASP A 66 -9.35 0.32 3.41
C ASP A 66 -10.20 -0.45 4.41
N GLY A 67 -9.99 -0.17 5.69
CA GLY A 67 -10.81 -0.74 6.74
C GLY A 67 -12.21 -0.12 6.74
N ALA A 68 -13.12 -0.76 7.46
CA ALA A 68 -14.49 -0.29 7.57
C ALA A 68 -14.59 0.80 8.66
N TYR A 69 -14.03 1.98 8.40
CA TYR A 69 -14.20 3.10 9.31
C TYR A 69 -14.70 4.33 8.54
N HIS A 70 -15.35 5.21 9.29
CA HIS A 70 -15.96 6.39 8.69
C HIS A 70 -14.92 7.44 8.35
N TYR A 71 -14.88 7.84 7.08
CA TYR A 71 -14.02 8.93 6.64
C TYR A 71 -14.61 10.26 7.05
N THR A 72 -13.88 11.01 7.87
CA THR A 72 -14.17 12.41 8.10
C THR A 72 -13.63 13.23 6.94
N LYS A 73 -14.10 14.48 6.79
CA LYS A 73 -13.55 15.38 5.78
C LYS A 73 -12.05 15.59 5.95
N CYS A 74 -11.59 15.66 7.19
CA CYS A 74 -10.16 15.84 7.50
C CYS A 74 -9.34 14.65 7.04
N GLN A 75 -9.83 13.43 7.26
CA GLN A 75 -9.12 12.22 6.84
C GLN A 75 -9.06 12.10 5.34
N ARG A 76 -10.16 12.42 4.63
CA ARG A 76 -10.15 12.42 3.16
C ARG A 76 -9.10 13.38 2.62
N ARG A 77 -9.00 14.57 3.20
CA ARG A 77 -8.03 15.57 2.76
C ARG A 77 -6.60 15.08 2.96
N LYS A 78 -6.32 14.48 4.12
CA LYS A 78 -5.00 13.92 4.42
C LYS A 78 -4.65 12.78 3.45
N ASP A 79 -5.61 11.89 3.18
CA ASP A 79 -5.40 10.77 2.26
C ASP A 79 -5.18 11.27 0.84
N ASN A 80 -5.92 12.27 0.39
CA ASN A 80 -5.75 12.85 -0.94
C ASN A 80 -4.38 13.50 -1.09
N ASN A 81 -3.92 14.23 -0.08
CA ASN A 81 -2.61 14.87 -0.08
C ASN A 81 -1.50 13.82 -0.11
N ARG A 82 -1.64 12.76 0.67
CA ARG A 82 -0.69 11.66 0.69
C ARG A 82 -0.64 10.95 -0.67
N SER A 83 -1.80 10.67 -1.25
CA SER A 83 -1.88 10.01 -2.56
C SER A 83 -1.25 10.85 -3.66
N ALA A 84 -1.47 12.16 -3.64
CA ALA A 84 -0.85 13.08 -4.60
C ALA A 84 0.68 13.05 -4.49
N GLY A 85 1.21 13.09 -3.27
CA GLY A 85 2.64 13.01 -3.02
C GLY A 85 3.24 11.69 -3.52
N ILE A 86 2.57 10.59 -3.26
CA ILE A 86 3.00 9.26 -3.69
C ILE A 86 3.02 9.19 -5.22
N TRP A 87 1.98 9.70 -5.87
CA TRP A 87 1.88 9.70 -7.32
C TRP A 87 3.00 10.52 -7.96
N HIS A 88 3.33 11.69 -7.39
CA HIS A 88 4.43 12.52 -7.87
C HIS A 88 5.79 11.81 -7.78
N MET A 89 5.95 10.88 -6.85
CA MET A 89 7.17 10.09 -6.72
C MET A 89 7.23 8.92 -7.69
N GLY A 90 6.21 8.77 -8.54
CA GLY A 90 6.16 7.72 -9.56
C GLY A 90 5.54 6.41 -9.09
N TYR A 91 4.90 6.40 -7.92
CA TYR A 91 4.21 5.22 -7.42
C TYR A 91 2.76 5.19 -7.86
N HIS A 92 2.26 4.00 -8.13
CA HIS A 92 0.82 3.77 -8.34
C HIS A 92 0.20 3.31 -7.02
N VAL A 93 -1.08 3.61 -6.83
CA VAL A 93 -1.81 3.20 -5.63
C VAL A 93 -3.05 2.42 -6.03
N VAL A 94 -3.21 1.25 -5.44
CA VAL A 94 -4.41 0.41 -5.57
C VAL A 94 -5.07 0.34 -4.20
N ARG A 95 -6.35 0.64 -4.13
CA ARG A 95 -7.12 0.54 -2.88
C ARG A 95 -8.06 -0.64 -2.93
N LEU A 96 -8.03 -1.45 -1.89
CA LEU A 96 -8.88 -2.63 -1.74
C LEU A 96 -9.67 -2.50 -0.45
N SER A 97 -10.96 -2.81 -0.51
CA SER A 97 -11.75 -2.98 0.70
C SER A 97 -11.31 -4.27 1.40
N ASN A 98 -11.68 -4.43 2.68
CA ASN A 98 -11.42 -5.68 3.40
C ASN A 98 -12.01 -6.88 2.66
N HIS A 99 -13.19 -6.70 2.07
CA HIS A 99 -13.87 -7.75 1.29
C HIS A 99 -13.07 -8.09 0.04
N ASP A 100 -12.69 -7.08 -0.75
CA ASP A 100 -11.96 -7.29 -2.01
C ASP A 100 -10.57 -7.87 -1.79
N ALA A 101 -9.93 -7.52 -0.68
CA ALA A 101 -8.60 -8.05 -0.33
C ALA A 101 -8.61 -9.59 -0.22
N ARG A 102 -9.73 -10.16 0.17
CA ARG A 102 -9.91 -11.61 0.33
C ARG A 102 -10.29 -12.34 -0.95
N ASP A 103 -10.61 -11.59 -2.00
CA ASP A 103 -11.05 -12.15 -3.29
C ASP A 103 -9.92 -11.99 -4.31
N ILE A 104 -9.27 -13.10 -4.65
CA ILE A 104 -8.13 -13.07 -5.58
C ILE A 104 -8.48 -12.49 -6.94
N ASN A 105 -9.72 -12.69 -7.40
CA ASN A 105 -10.17 -12.15 -8.69
C ASN A 105 -10.28 -10.63 -8.64
N LYS A 106 -10.73 -10.07 -7.53
CA LYS A 106 -10.81 -8.61 -7.35
C LYS A 106 -9.42 -8.00 -7.26
N VAL A 107 -8.52 -8.63 -6.51
CA VAL A 107 -7.12 -8.20 -6.42
C VAL A 107 -6.49 -8.21 -7.81
N LYS A 108 -6.66 -9.30 -8.55
CA LYS A 108 -6.14 -9.45 -9.91
C LYS A 108 -6.65 -8.35 -10.83
N ALA A 109 -7.96 -8.08 -10.79
CA ALA A 109 -8.58 -7.07 -11.66
C ALA A 109 -8.02 -5.68 -11.39
N LYS A 110 -7.87 -5.32 -10.12
CA LYS A 110 -7.34 -4.01 -9.74
C LYS A 110 -5.88 -3.82 -10.16
N ILE A 111 -5.07 -4.84 -9.99
CA ILE A 111 -3.66 -4.78 -10.40
C ILE A 111 -3.53 -4.73 -11.93
N LYS A 112 -4.38 -5.42 -12.66
CA LYS A 112 -4.38 -5.37 -14.13
C LYS A 112 -4.63 -3.98 -14.67
N LEU A 113 -5.43 -3.17 -14.00
CA LEU A 113 -5.68 -1.79 -14.40
C LEU A 113 -4.38 -0.97 -14.36
N ILE A 114 -3.55 -1.20 -13.36
CA ILE A 114 -2.25 -0.54 -13.24
C ILE A 114 -1.32 -1.00 -14.36
N LYS A 115 -1.25 -2.29 -14.65
CA LYS A 115 -0.44 -2.83 -15.73
C LYS A 115 -0.77 -2.21 -17.09
N ARG A 116 -2.05 -2.02 -17.37
CA ARG A 116 -2.49 -1.37 -18.60
C ARG A 116 -1.96 0.05 -18.71
N ARG A 117 -1.98 0.80 -17.61
CA ARG A 117 -1.45 2.17 -17.57
C ARG A 117 0.06 2.21 -17.73
N TYR A 118 0.74 1.17 -17.28
CA TYR A 118 2.20 1.09 -17.33
C TYR A 118 2.73 0.78 -18.73
N ARG A 119 1.91 0.19 -19.57
CA ARG A 119 2.31 -0.27 -20.91
C ARG A 119 2.15 0.77 -22.00
N LYS A 120 2.02 2.01 -21.68
CA LYS A 120 1.95 3.05 -22.70
C LYS A 120 3.23 3.19 -23.50
#